data_c3a127ce27626bb226bf3abff718ba85
#
_entry.id   c3a127ce27626bb226bf3abff718ba85
#
_cell.length_a   1.000
_cell.length_b   1.000
_cell.length_c   1.000
_cell.angle_alpha   90.00
_cell.angle_beta   90.00
_cell.angle_gamma   90.00
#
_symmetry.space_group_name_H-M   'P 1'
#
loop_
_entity.id
_entity.type
_entity.pdbx_description
1 polymer ?
#
loop_
_entity_poly.entity_id
_entity_poly.type
_entity_poly.pdbx_seq_one_letter_code
_entity_poly.pdbx_strand_id
1 'polypeptide(L)'
;MIGLALVAAACGGGDGSPGETPTQASPDAASAQIRVGDTDLSLGPNRMVLAVLDGVGSPIGESDVRLRFYHLDGADPAVVKSETVARFLGRQTQAAQALHSTRVSFDAVGLWAVEATIRRGAGEALTARTQFRIKTNSDTPNIGDLAPATVNDTLSTSPIERLTSQRPTGDPAFYRLTIAEALALPKPLLVVFSTPAFCQTRTCGPQLEAAQALAERYGDRMSFIHIEIFERPDLLLTNEVDPTTRAAVRDWRLQTEPMTYLIDAAGKVADRFEGFAPADELEESIAAVLAS
;
A
#
# COMPACT_ATOMS: atom_id res chain seq x y z
N MET A 1 -72.95 27.21 -13.36
CA MET A 1 -72.72 28.65 -13.69
C MET A 1 -72.07 29.30 -12.47
N ILE A 2 -70.82 29.43 -12.39
CA ILE A 2 -70.12 30.34 -11.48
C ILE A 2 -68.80 30.70 -12.18
N GLY A 3 -68.59 31.98 -12.33
CA GLY A 3 -67.56 32.56 -13.18
C GLY A 3 -66.21 32.59 -12.58
N LEU A 4 -65.23 32.44 -13.47
CA LEU A 4 -63.80 32.49 -13.21
C LEU A 4 -63.33 33.93 -13.41
N ALA A 5 -62.83 34.59 -12.34
CA ALA A 5 -62.16 35.87 -12.42
C ALA A 5 -60.66 35.69 -12.53
N LEU A 6 -60.11 36.15 -13.68
CA LEU A 6 -58.67 36.33 -13.86
C LEU A 6 -58.21 37.59 -13.12
N VAL A 7 -57.19 37.44 -12.29
CA VAL A 7 -56.39 38.57 -11.82
C VAL A 7 -55.01 38.46 -12.45
N ALA A 8 -54.65 39.37 -13.32
CA ALA A 8 -53.36 39.64 -13.85
C ALA A 8 -52.56 40.49 -12.85
N ALA A 9 -51.42 40.05 -12.37
CA ALA A 9 -50.45 40.86 -11.66
C ALA A 9 -49.18 40.97 -12.49
N ALA A 10 -48.81 42.22 -12.77
CA ALA A 10 -47.66 42.56 -13.62
C ALA A 10 -46.35 42.56 -12.91
N CYS A 11 -45.35 42.12 -13.63
CA CYS A 11 -43.94 42.46 -13.72
C CYS A 11 -43.27 43.28 -12.63
N GLY A 12 -42.24 42.68 -12.01
CA GLY A 12 -41.07 43.39 -11.50
C GLY A 12 -39.83 42.70 -12.10
N GLY A 13 -39.18 43.39 -13.02
CA GLY A 13 -37.91 42.95 -13.60
C GLY A 13 -36.79 43.08 -12.56
N GLY A 14 -36.06 41.99 -12.35
CA GLY A 14 -34.77 41.97 -11.67
C GLY A 14 -33.79 41.27 -12.59
N ASP A 15 -32.88 42.02 -13.21
CA ASP A 15 -31.71 41.51 -13.90
C ASP A 15 -30.80 40.81 -12.89
N GLY A 16 -31.04 39.51 -12.67
CA GLY A 16 -30.09 38.60 -12.02
C GLY A 16 -29.23 37.97 -13.09
N SER A 17 -28.00 38.44 -13.24
CA SER A 17 -26.97 37.71 -13.99
C SER A 17 -26.95 36.27 -13.55
N PRO A 18 -26.92 35.28 -14.46
CA PRO A 18 -26.71 33.86 -14.09
C PRO A 18 -25.36 33.77 -13.42
N GLY A 19 -25.35 33.40 -12.14
CA GLY A 19 -24.10 33.04 -11.46
C GLY A 19 -23.39 31.97 -12.26
N GLU A 20 -22.18 32.27 -12.70
CA GLU A 20 -21.29 31.30 -13.34
C GLU A 20 -21.11 30.14 -12.38
N THR A 21 -21.74 29.02 -12.67
CA THR A 21 -21.40 27.74 -12.06
C THR A 21 -19.92 27.49 -12.39
N PRO A 22 -19.03 27.26 -11.41
CA PRO A 22 -17.63 26.98 -11.71
C PRO A 22 -17.59 25.75 -12.60
N THR A 23 -17.17 25.94 -13.85
CA THR A 23 -16.93 24.87 -14.80
C THR A 23 -15.79 24.05 -14.22
N GLN A 24 -16.09 22.88 -13.69
CA GLN A 24 -15.05 21.88 -13.39
C GLN A 24 -14.35 21.58 -14.70
N ALA A 25 -13.07 21.94 -14.79
CA ALA A 25 -12.26 21.58 -15.93
C ALA A 25 -12.33 20.07 -16.11
N SER A 26 -12.63 19.62 -17.32
CA SER A 26 -12.62 18.19 -17.65
C SER A 26 -11.24 17.64 -17.39
N PRO A 27 -11.11 16.43 -16.82
CA PRO A 27 -9.82 15.80 -16.63
C PRO A 27 -9.07 15.72 -17.96
N ASP A 28 -7.84 16.24 -18.01
CA ASP A 28 -7.00 16.23 -19.19
C ASP A 28 -5.86 15.24 -18.98
N ALA A 29 -5.57 14.40 -19.99
CA ALA A 29 -4.43 13.49 -19.98
C ALA A 29 -3.07 14.23 -19.86
N ALA A 30 -3.03 15.53 -20.14
CA ALA A 30 -1.86 16.39 -19.95
C ALA A 30 -1.65 16.83 -18.48
N SER A 31 -2.57 16.53 -17.58
CA SER A 31 -2.45 16.78 -16.14
C SER A 31 -2.00 15.52 -15.39
N ALA A 32 -1.62 15.66 -14.13
CA ALA A 32 -1.22 14.54 -13.29
C ALA A 32 -1.98 14.51 -11.97
N GLN A 33 -2.15 13.32 -11.43
CA GLN A 33 -2.68 13.06 -10.10
C GLN A 33 -1.74 12.12 -9.35
N ILE A 34 -1.65 12.29 -8.04
CA ILE A 34 -0.99 11.33 -7.15
C ILE A 34 -1.96 10.89 -6.05
N ARG A 35 -1.87 9.62 -5.65
CA ARG A 35 -2.63 9.05 -4.55
C ARG A 35 -1.69 8.30 -3.63
N VAL A 36 -1.78 8.57 -2.33
CA VAL A 36 -1.07 7.81 -1.31
C VAL A 36 -1.74 6.45 -1.19
N GLY A 37 -0.96 5.39 -1.29
CA GLY A 37 -1.44 4.01 -1.19
C GLY A 37 -1.41 3.45 0.22
N ASP A 38 -0.61 4.07 1.11
CA ASP A 38 -0.46 3.60 2.49
C ASP A 38 -1.63 4.05 3.35
N THR A 39 -2.07 3.17 4.25
CA THR A 39 -3.17 3.40 5.20
C THR A 39 -2.66 3.68 6.62
N ASP A 40 -1.39 3.38 6.90
CA ASP A 40 -0.82 3.36 8.25
C ASP A 40 0.53 4.09 8.36
N LEU A 41 0.56 5.37 7.98
CA LEU A 41 1.73 6.23 8.15
C LEU A 41 1.77 6.84 9.57
N SER A 42 2.93 6.79 10.22
CA SER A 42 3.10 7.26 11.60
C SER A 42 4.41 8.04 11.79
N LEU A 43 4.62 8.60 12.98
CA LEU A 43 5.89 9.25 13.34
C LEU A 43 7.09 8.33 13.11
N GLY A 44 8.22 8.93 12.72
CA GLY A 44 9.48 8.24 12.44
C GLY A 44 9.60 7.78 10.98
N PRO A 45 10.44 6.77 10.72
CA PRO A 45 10.71 6.28 9.38
C PRO A 45 9.52 5.53 8.79
N ASN A 46 9.19 5.84 7.54
CA ASN A 46 8.14 5.15 6.78
C ASN A 46 8.64 4.83 5.37
N ARG A 47 8.18 3.70 4.84
CA ARG A 47 8.09 3.49 3.41
C ARG A 47 6.74 4.04 2.96
N MET A 48 6.71 4.85 1.92
CA MET A 48 5.48 5.44 1.38
C MET A 48 5.33 5.04 -0.08
N VAL A 49 4.14 4.61 -0.46
CA VAL A 49 3.77 4.24 -1.83
C VAL A 49 2.82 5.27 -2.40
N LEU A 50 3.07 5.68 -3.64
CA LEU A 50 2.21 6.60 -4.37
C LEU A 50 1.81 5.98 -5.71
N ALA A 51 0.54 6.08 -6.06
CA ALA A 51 0.10 5.89 -7.43
C ALA A 51 0.25 7.23 -8.18
N VAL A 52 0.94 7.18 -9.33
CA VAL A 52 1.15 8.32 -10.22
C VAL A 52 0.34 8.09 -11.49
N LEU A 53 -0.65 8.96 -11.70
CA LEU A 53 -1.68 8.82 -12.71
C LEU A 53 -1.77 10.09 -13.54
N ASP A 54 -2.21 9.98 -14.79
CA ASP A 54 -2.64 11.13 -15.58
C ASP A 54 -4.00 11.69 -15.11
N GLY A 55 -4.44 12.79 -15.70
CA GLY A 55 -5.68 13.44 -15.31
C GLY A 55 -6.94 12.61 -15.56
N VAL A 56 -6.88 11.57 -16.40
CA VAL A 56 -8.00 10.63 -16.65
C VAL A 56 -7.88 9.35 -15.81
N GLY A 57 -6.83 9.23 -14.97
CA GLY A 57 -6.66 8.12 -14.04
C GLY A 57 -5.88 6.93 -14.59
N SER A 58 -5.22 7.07 -15.74
CA SER A 58 -4.35 6.02 -16.29
C SER A 58 -2.93 6.11 -15.69
N PRO A 59 -2.22 4.98 -15.53
CA PRO A 59 -0.84 4.97 -15.06
C PRO A 59 0.09 5.82 -15.95
N ILE A 60 0.88 6.72 -15.34
CA ILE A 60 1.93 7.45 -16.08
C ILE A 60 3.10 6.50 -16.42
N GLY A 61 3.30 5.46 -15.64
CA GLY A 61 4.37 4.50 -15.84
C GLY A 61 5.73 5.01 -15.35
N GLU A 62 6.80 4.49 -15.95
CA GLU A 62 8.17 4.84 -15.55
C GLU A 62 8.44 6.33 -15.78
N SER A 63 8.77 7.03 -14.71
CA SER A 63 9.03 8.47 -14.71
C SER A 63 9.94 8.86 -13.54
N ASP A 64 10.66 9.98 -13.71
CA ASP A 64 11.38 10.61 -12.59
C ASP A 64 10.36 11.35 -11.72
N VAL A 65 10.21 10.93 -10.48
CA VAL A 65 9.27 11.52 -9.52
C VAL A 65 10.05 12.10 -8.35
N ARG A 66 10.03 13.42 -8.21
CA ARG A 66 10.58 14.14 -7.05
C ARG A 66 9.45 14.55 -6.15
N LEU A 67 9.61 14.31 -4.85
CA LEU A 67 8.59 14.52 -3.83
C LEU A 67 9.05 15.59 -2.85
N ARG A 68 8.15 16.52 -2.52
CA ARG A 68 8.30 17.52 -1.47
C ARG A 68 7.19 17.35 -0.45
N PHE A 69 7.56 17.34 0.81
CA PHE A 69 6.62 17.12 1.91
C PHE A 69 6.44 18.41 2.72
N TYR A 70 5.18 18.67 3.12
CA TYR A 70 4.76 19.86 3.85
C TYR A 70 3.91 19.45 5.04
N HIS A 71 4.18 20.02 6.22
CA HIS A 71 3.34 19.83 7.41
C HIS A 71 2.28 20.94 7.46
N LEU A 72 1.03 20.61 7.15
CA LEU A 72 -0.05 21.60 6.97
C LEU A 72 -0.59 22.13 8.31
N ASP A 73 -0.50 21.35 9.39
CA ASP A 73 -0.88 21.78 10.74
C ASP A 73 0.28 22.52 11.48
N GLY A 74 1.43 22.69 10.85
CA GLY A 74 2.58 23.37 11.40
C GLY A 74 2.47 24.91 11.36
N ALA A 75 3.42 25.57 12.00
CA ALA A 75 3.49 27.03 12.05
C ALA A 75 3.66 27.69 10.67
N ASP A 76 4.31 26.99 9.73
CA ASP A 76 4.49 27.45 8.36
C ASP A 76 4.18 26.30 7.38
N PRO A 77 2.93 26.20 6.90
CA PRO A 77 2.50 25.11 6.00
C PRO A 77 3.07 25.21 4.57
N ALA A 78 3.74 26.31 4.21
CA ALA A 78 4.37 26.49 2.92
C ALA A 78 5.83 26.02 2.89
N VAL A 79 6.44 25.79 4.04
CA VAL A 79 7.84 25.34 4.14
C VAL A 79 7.97 23.85 3.81
N VAL A 80 8.87 23.55 2.90
CA VAL A 80 9.26 22.16 2.58
C VAL A 80 9.98 21.57 3.79
N LYS A 81 9.44 20.46 4.32
CA LYS A 81 10.02 19.72 5.45
C LYS A 81 11.06 18.70 5.02
N SER A 82 10.81 18.02 3.91
CA SER A 82 11.74 17.06 3.32
C SER A 82 11.53 16.92 1.82
N GLU A 83 12.58 16.51 1.12
CA GLU A 83 12.54 16.18 -0.30
C GLU A 83 13.15 14.79 -0.54
N THR A 84 12.59 14.04 -1.48
CA THR A 84 13.11 12.73 -1.86
C THR A 84 12.77 12.42 -3.32
N VAL A 85 13.37 11.34 -3.84
CA VAL A 85 13.06 10.78 -5.17
C VAL A 85 12.37 9.45 -4.97
N ALA A 86 11.30 9.21 -5.70
CA ALA A 86 10.57 7.96 -5.64
C ALA A 86 11.09 6.95 -6.67
N ARG A 87 11.16 5.67 -6.26
CA ARG A 87 11.50 4.52 -7.09
C ARG A 87 10.25 4.05 -7.84
N PHE A 88 10.35 3.83 -9.14
CA PHE A 88 9.29 3.18 -9.91
C PHE A 88 9.24 1.67 -9.62
N LEU A 89 8.04 1.14 -9.30
CA LEU A 89 7.83 -0.26 -8.91
C LEU A 89 7.35 -1.16 -10.06
N GLY A 90 6.88 -0.57 -11.14
CA GLY A 90 6.20 -1.29 -12.23
C GLY A 90 7.08 -2.09 -13.19
N ARG A 91 8.41 -2.14 -12.99
CA ARG A 91 9.31 -2.89 -13.87
C ARG A 91 9.10 -4.40 -13.78
N GLN A 92 8.69 -4.90 -12.62
CA GLN A 92 8.54 -6.34 -12.37
C GLN A 92 7.13 -6.85 -12.59
N THR A 93 6.10 -5.99 -12.57
CA THR A 93 4.71 -6.39 -12.79
C THR A 93 3.85 -5.27 -13.34
N GLN A 94 2.96 -5.62 -14.27
CA GLN A 94 1.95 -4.70 -14.80
C GLN A 94 0.99 -4.18 -13.73
N ALA A 95 0.76 -4.94 -12.66
CA ALA A 95 -0.08 -4.52 -11.55
C ALA A 95 0.47 -3.29 -10.78
N ALA A 96 1.76 -3.00 -10.90
CA ALA A 96 2.42 -1.88 -10.25
C ALA A 96 2.80 -0.72 -11.21
N GLN A 97 2.23 -0.66 -12.42
CA GLN A 97 2.59 0.36 -13.44
C GLN A 97 2.32 1.82 -13.02
N ALA A 98 1.45 2.04 -12.04
CA ALA A 98 1.23 3.37 -11.47
C ALA A 98 2.12 3.64 -10.24
N LEU A 99 2.75 2.61 -9.66
CA LEU A 99 3.28 2.69 -8.30
C LEU A 99 4.73 3.15 -8.26
N HIS A 100 4.97 4.06 -7.32
CA HIS A 100 6.29 4.53 -6.93
C HIS A 100 6.42 4.45 -5.41
N SER A 101 7.60 4.09 -4.89
CA SER A 101 7.88 4.10 -3.45
C SER A 101 8.99 5.06 -3.08
N THR A 102 8.96 5.51 -1.84
CA THR A 102 10.05 6.29 -1.24
C THR A 102 10.19 5.99 0.24
N ARG A 103 11.36 6.31 0.80
CA ARG A 103 11.60 6.33 2.24
C ARG A 103 11.56 7.78 2.72
N VAL A 104 10.78 8.02 3.78
CA VAL A 104 10.62 9.35 4.38
C VAL A 104 10.41 9.21 5.89
N SER A 105 10.93 10.16 6.67
CA SER A 105 10.70 10.22 8.11
C SER A 105 9.85 11.42 8.45
N PHE A 106 8.81 11.21 9.26
CA PHE A 106 7.94 12.28 9.74
C PHE A 106 8.22 12.62 11.20
N ASP A 107 8.40 13.91 11.48
CA ASP A 107 8.74 14.47 12.80
C ASP A 107 7.53 15.05 13.55
N ALA A 108 6.36 15.11 12.91
CA ALA A 108 5.15 15.67 13.50
C ALA A 108 3.89 14.90 13.07
N VAL A 109 2.93 14.77 13.99
CA VAL A 109 1.59 14.22 13.70
C VAL A 109 0.72 15.24 12.99
N GLY A 110 -0.38 14.78 12.38
CA GLY A 110 -1.39 15.66 11.80
C GLY A 110 -1.46 15.62 10.29
N LEU A 111 -1.93 16.69 9.70
CA LEU A 111 -2.16 16.80 8.26
C LEU A 111 -0.88 17.19 7.54
N TRP A 112 -0.53 16.40 6.54
CA TRP A 112 0.60 16.64 5.65
C TRP A 112 0.16 16.70 4.20
N ALA A 113 0.98 17.31 3.36
CA ALA A 113 0.85 17.22 1.92
C ALA A 113 2.13 16.70 1.30
N VAL A 114 1.99 15.97 0.20
CA VAL A 114 3.06 15.65 -0.72
C VAL A 114 2.78 16.28 -2.07
N GLU A 115 3.79 16.94 -2.61
CA GLU A 115 3.83 17.50 -3.97
C GLU A 115 4.82 16.69 -4.79
N ALA A 116 4.37 16.16 -5.92
CA ALA A 116 5.19 15.42 -6.86
C ALA A 116 5.47 16.27 -8.10
N THR A 117 6.75 16.35 -8.47
CA THR A 117 7.19 16.79 -9.81
C THR A 117 7.51 15.54 -10.61
N ILE A 118 6.76 15.31 -11.69
CA ILE A 118 6.77 14.08 -12.48
C ILE A 118 7.33 14.43 -13.87
N ARG A 119 8.40 13.73 -14.29
CA ARG A 119 9.03 13.94 -15.59
C ARG A 119 9.19 12.63 -16.34
N ARG A 120 8.71 12.58 -17.58
CA ARG A 120 8.86 11.45 -18.49
C ARG A 120 9.87 11.85 -19.59
N GLY A 121 11.06 11.26 -19.55
CA GLY A 121 12.12 11.58 -20.52
C GLY A 121 12.42 13.08 -20.59
N ALA A 122 12.48 13.65 -21.81
CA ALA A 122 12.72 15.07 -22.05
C ALA A 122 11.45 15.93 -22.05
N GLY A 123 10.31 15.37 -21.70
CA GLY A 123 9.01 16.08 -21.69
C GLY A 123 8.92 17.15 -20.60
N GLU A 124 7.87 17.97 -20.70
CA GLU A 124 7.52 18.95 -19.66
C GLU A 124 7.20 18.25 -18.33
N ALA A 125 7.60 18.87 -17.23
CA ALA A 125 7.31 18.35 -15.91
C ALA A 125 5.87 18.63 -15.52
N LEU A 126 5.15 17.58 -15.09
CA LEU A 126 3.83 17.69 -14.49
C LEU A 126 3.96 17.84 -12.97
N THR A 127 3.05 18.56 -12.35
CA THR A 127 2.98 18.70 -10.89
C THR A 127 1.64 18.22 -10.39
N ALA A 128 1.67 17.43 -9.30
CA ALA A 128 0.48 16.96 -8.62
C ALA A 128 0.68 17.06 -7.11
N ARG A 129 -0.41 17.28 -6.36
CA ARG A 129 -0.37 17.40 -4.90
C ARG A 129 -1.55 16.66 -4.27
N THR A 130 -1.28 15.99 -3.15
CA THR A 130 -2.32 15.35 -2.35
C THR A 130 -2.01 15.49 -0.87
N GLN A 131 -2.99 15.19 -0.02
CA GLN A 131 -2.89 15.28 1.43
C GLN A 131 -3.03 13.90 2.06
N PHE A 132 -2.42 13.72 3.23
CA PHE A 132 -2.48 12.50 4.03
C PHE A 132 -2.27 12.85 5.51
N ARG A 133 -2.50 11.88 6.40
CA ARG A 133 -2.31 12.08 7.85
C ARG A 133 -1.20 11.21 8.38
N ILE A 134 -0.44 11.79 9.32
CA ILE A 134 0.55 11.09 10.14
C ILE A 134 -0.04 10.86 11.52
N LYS A 135 -0.08 9.59 11.95
CA LYS A 135 -0.52 9.14 13.28
C LYS A 135 0.63 9.21 14.28
N THR A 136 0.31 9.26 15.57
CA THR A 136 1.32 9.16 16.63
C THR A 136 1.97 7.77 16.62
N ASN A 137 1.15 6.73 16.51
CA ASN A 137 1.58 5.34 16.47
C ASN A 137 0.96 4.65 15.25
N SER A 138 1.64 3.66 14.71
CA SER A 138 1.10 2.74 13.72
C SER A 138 0.02 1.86 14.35
N ASP A 139 -1.01 1.53 13.59
CA ASP A 139 -2.04 0.57 14.00
C ASP A 139 -1.53 -0.88 13.89
N THR A 140 -0.58 -1.14 13.00
CA THR A 140 0.07 -2.43 12.78
C THR A 140 1.47 -2.45 13.44
N PRO A 141 2.14 -3.61 13.58
CA PRO A 141 3.51 -3.65 14.08
C PRO A 141 4.42 -2.70 13.31
N ASN A 142 5.17 -1.84 14.02
CA ASN A 142 6.04 -0.85 13.42
C ASN A 142 7.52 -1.24 13.55
N ILE A 143 8.38 -0.54 12.81
CA ILE A 143 9.84 -0.73 12.88
C ILE A 143 10.30 -0.56 14.34
N GLY A 144 11.02 -1.55 14.86
CA GLY A 144 11.50 -1.62 16.23
C GLY A 144 10.59 -2.36 17.21
N ASP A 145 9.31 -2.59 16.88
CA ASP A 145 8.39 -3.37 17.71
C ASP A 145 8.76 -4.87 17.68
N LEU A 146 8.39 -5.59 18.74
CA LEU A 146 8.41 -7.05 18.70
C LEU A 146 7.31 -7.58 17.77
N ALA A 147 7.67 -8.50 16.89
CA ALA A 147 6.72 -9.15 16.01
C ALA A 147 5.75 -10.04 16.82
N PRO A 148 4.45 -10.04 16.53
CA PRO A 148 3.50 -10.95 17.18
C PRO A 148 3.83 -12.42 16.91
N ALA A 149 4.03 -13.21 17.98
CA ALA A 149 4.36 -14.63 17.92
C ALA A 149 3.12 -15.47 17.62
N THR A 150 2.55 -15.33 16.45
CA THR A 150 1.31 -15.99 16.02
C THR A 150 1.55 -17.47 15.73
N VAL A 151 0.64 -18.32 16.22
CA VAL A 151 0.55 -19.75 15.86
C VAL A 151 -0.45 -19.88 14.71
N ASN A 152 0.06 -19.84 13.49
CA ASN A 152 -0.72 -20.00 12.26
C ASN A 152 -0.77 -21.46 11.81
N ASP A 153 -1.73 -21.77 10.92
CA ASP A 153 -1.76 -23.08 10.27
C ASP A 153 -0.52 -23.34 9.42
N THR A 154 -0.10 -24.62 9.41
CA THR A 154 1.05 -25.13 8.64
C THR A 154 0.68 -26.41 7.91
N LEU A 155 1.60 -26.96 7.12
CA LEU A 155 1.43 -28.25 6.46
C LEU A 155 1.24 -29.43 7.44
N SER A 156 1.61 -29.25 8.72
CA SER A 156 1.35 -30.26 9.76
C SER A 156 -0.10 -30.25 10.27
N THR A 157 -0.82 -29.15 10.06
CA THR A 157 -2.21 -28.96 10.57
C THR A 157 -3.26 -28.88 9.46
N SER A 158 -2.86 -28.52 8.23
CA SER A 158 -3.79 -28.28 7.13
C SER A 158 -3.19 -28.64 5.76
N PRO A 159 -4.00 -29.10 4.81
CA PRO A 159 -3.55 -29.30 3.44
C PRO A 159 -3.22 -27.95 2.79
N ILE A 160 -2.32 -27.94 1.81
CA ILE A 160 -1.79 -26.72 1.22
C ILE A 160 -2.86 -25.86 0.52
N GLU A 161 -3.92 -26.48 0.02
CA GLU A 161 -5.07 -25.79 -0.61
C GLU A 161 -5.80 -24.86 0.36
N ARG A 162 -5.68 -25.14 1.68
CA ARG A 162 -6.22 -24.30 2.75
C ARG A 162 -5.23 -23.23 3.24
N LEU A 163 -3.95 -23.37 2.88
CA LEU A 163 -2.90 -22.45 3.32
C LEU A 163 -2.62 -21.34 2.33
N THR A 164 -3.07 -21.50 1.07
CA THR A 164 -2.86 -20.49 0.03
C THR A 164 -3.88 -20.58 -1.09
N SER A 165 -4.24 -19.42 -1.64
CA SER A 165 -5.01 -19.29 -2.89
C SER A 165 -4.13 -19.22 -4.13
N GLN A 166 -2.78 -19.24 -4.01
CA GLN A 166 -1.87 -19.22 -5.16
C GLN A 166 -2.08 -20.44 -6.07
N ARG A 167 -2.19 -20.21 -7.38
CA ARG A 167 -2.30 -21.28 -8.39
C ARG A 167 -1.37 -21.00 -9.57
N PRO A 168 -0.53 -21.94 -10.05
CA PRO A 168 -0.28 -23.24 -9.39
C PRO A 168 0.22 -23.03 -7.96
N THR A 169 0.03 -24.04 -7.11
CA THR A 169 0.41 -23.98 -5.71
C THR A 169 1.91 -23.72 -5.56
N GLY A 170 2.25 -22.72 -4.76
CA GLY A 170 3.63 -22.28 -4.58
C GLY A 170 4.49 -23.20 -3.70
N ASP A 171 5.67 -22.71 -3.33
CA ASP A 171 6.66 -23.48 -2.57
C ASP A 171 6.14 -23.91 -1.18
N PRO A 172 6.05 -25.23 -0.90
CA PRO A 172 5.62 -25.74 0.40
C PRO A 172 6.53 -25.30 1.58
N ALA A 173 7.74 -24.83 1.32
CA ALA A 173 8.66 -24.36 2.35
C ALA A 173 8.09 -23.15 3.13
N PHE A 174 7.24 -22.32 2.49
CA PHE A 174 6.59 -21.16 3.11
C PHE A 174 5.52 -21.50 4.14
N TYR A 175 5.17 -22.80 4.29
CA TYR A 175 4.06 -23.27 5.13
C TYR A 175 4.51 -24.34 6.15
N ARG A 176 5.83 -24.47 6.42
CA ARG A 176 6.36 -25.48 7.34
C ARG A 176 6.40 -25.04 8.79
N LEU A 177 6.56 -23.73 9.02
CA LEU A 177 6.71 -23.14 10.35
C LEU A 177 5.56 -22.21 10.65
N THR A 178 5.18 -22.12 11.90
CA THR A 178 4.42 -21.00 12.42
C THR A 178 5.33 -19.78 12.57
N ILE A 179 4.75 -18.56 12.61
CA ILE A 179 5.53 -17.35 12.92
C ILE A 179 6.21 -17.50 14.29
N ALA A 180 5.49 -18.05 15.30
CA ALA A 180 6.04 -18.27 16.64
C ALA A 180 7.27 -19.20 16.63
N GLU A 181 7.23 -20.30 15.87
CA GLU A 181 8.38 -21.21 15.72
C GLU A 181 9.54 -20.53 14.99
N ALA A 182 9.25 -19.78 13.92
CA ALA A 182 10.29 -19.07 13.18
C ALA A 182 10.99 -18.00 14.01
N LEU A 183 10.24 -17.26 14.86
CA LEU A 183 10.79 -16.27 15.78
C LEU A 183 11.66 -16.88 16.89
N ALA A 184 11.50 -18.16 17.19
CA ALA A 184 12.36 -18.88 18.14
C ALA A 184 13.72 -19.31 17.52
N LEU A 185 13.88 -19.20 16.21
CA LEU A 185 15.13 -19.50 15.53
C LEU A 185 16.08 -18.29 15.57
N PRO A 186 17.40 -18.52 15.68
CA PRO A 186 18.38 -17.43 15.71
C PRO A 186 18.71 -16.90 14.29
N LYS A 187 17.69 -16.57 13.51
CA LYS A 187 17.82 -16.04 12.14
C LYS A 187 16.64 -15.14 11.76
N PRO A 188 16.85 -14.19 10.84
CA PRO A 188 15.78 -13.31 10.39
C PRO A 188 14.61 -14.07 9.74
N LEU A 189 13.45 -13.40 9.68
CA LEU A 189 12.22 -13.92 9.12
C LEU A 189 11.58 -12.88 8.18
N LEU A 190 11.19 -13.30 6.98
CA LEU A 190 10.29 -12.55 6.11
C LEU A 190 8.89 -13.17 6.18
N VAL A 191 7.90 -12.37 6.56
CA VAL A 191 6.47 -12.79 6.56
C VAL A 191 5.72 -11.99 5.51
N VAL A 192 5.05 -12.68 4.59
CA VAL A 192 4.17 -12.10 3.57
C VAL A 192 2.72 -12.44 3.91
N PHE A 193 1.92 -11.42 4.18
CA PHE A 193 0.47 -11.54 4.28
C PHE A 193 -0.14 -11.15 2.94
N SER A 194 -0.72 -12.11 2.24
CA SER A 194 -1.30 -11.85 0.92
C SER A 194 -2.38 -12.87 0.56
N THR A 195 -3.23 -12.52 -0.39
CA THR A 195 -4.27 -13.40 -0.95
C THR A 195 -4.18 -13.40 -2.48
N PRO A 196 -3.33 -14.23 -3.08
CA PRO A 196 -3.02 -14.19 -4.51
C PRO A 196 -4.24 -14.23 -5.44
N ALA A 197 -5.26 -15.04 -5.14
CA ALA A 197 -6.42 -15.19 -5.99
C ALA A 197 -7.53 -14.13 -5.76
N PHE A 198 -7.56 -13.46 -4.59
CA PHE A 198 -8.66 -12.55 -4.23
C PHE A 198 -8.24 -11.09 -4.07
N CYS A 199 -6.99 -10.78 -4.37
CA CYS A 199 -6.40 -9.46 -4.21
C CYS A 199 -6.98 -8.44 -5.22
N GLN A 200 -7.64 -7.41 -4.73
CA GLN A 200 -8.24 -6.38 -5.56
C GLN A 200 -7.20 -5.54 -6.31
N THR A 201 -6.04 -5.31 -5.69
CA THR A 201 -4.93 -4.56 -6.30
C THR A 201 -4.12 -5.37 -7.29
N ARG A 202 -4.32 -6.70 -7.35
CA ARG A 202 -3.55 -7.65 -8.18
C ARG A 202 -2.05 -7.73 -7.86
N THR A 203 -1.63 -7.16 -6.75
CA THR A 203 -0.21 -7.13 -6.35
C THR A 203 0.18 -8.25 -5.38
N CYS A 204 -0.79 -8.97 -4.80
CA CYS A 204 -0.52 -10.04 -3.83
C CYS A 204 0.22 -11.24 -4.44
N GLY A 205 -0.15 -11.67 -5.65
CA GLY A 205 0.59 -12.71 -6.38
C GLY A 205 2.04 -12.30 -6.64
N PRO A 206 2.28 -11.17 -7.34
CA PRO A 206 3.61 -10.63 -7.56
C PRO A 206 4.42 -10.41 -6.26
N GLN A 207 3.79 -10.02 -5.15
CA GLN A 207 4.48 -9.88 -3.86
C GLN A 207 4.97 -11.21 -3.32
N LEU A 208 4.15 -12.25 -3.41
CA LEU A 208 4.55 -13.61 -2.99
C LEU A 208 5.64 -14.18 -3.91
N GLU A 209 5.54 -13.98 -5.22
CA GLU A 209 6.56 -14.37 -6.19
C GLU A 209 7.91 -13.68 -5.93
N ALA A 210 7.92 -12.40 -5.58
CA ALA A 210 9.12 -11.68 -5.18
C ALA A 210 9.78 -12.30 -3.93
N ALA A 211 8.98 -12.67 -2.92
CA ALA A 211 9.47 -13.35 -1.74
C ALA A 211 10.00 -14.76 -2.04
N GLN A 212 9.34 -15.52 -2.94
CA GLN A 212 9.79 -16.85 -3.37
C GLN A 212 11.13 -16.79 -4.08
N ALA A 213 11.33 -15.83 -4.99
CA ALA A 213 12.62 -15.61 -5.65
C ALA A 213 13.75 -15.25 -4.67
N LEU A 214 13.43 -14.54 -3.57
CA LEU A 214 14.40 -14.25 -2.50
C LEU A 214 14.66 -15.47 -1.64
N ALA A 215 13.66 -16.33 -1.39
CA ALA A 215 13.83 -17.56 -0.64
C ALA A 215 14.80 -18.54 -1.31
N GLU A 216 14.85 -18.60 -2.65
CA GLU A 216 15.84 -19.39 -3.39
C GLU A 216 17.27 -18.95 -3.08
N ARG A 217 17.50 -17.67 -2.78
CA ARG A 217 18.84 -17.10 -2.53
C ARG A 217 19.21 -17.02 -1.05
N TYR A 218 18.23 -16.86 -0.18
CA TYR A 218 18.45 -16.55 1.25
C TYR A 218 17.86 -17.59 2.21
N GLY A 219 17.17 -18.65 1.72
CA GLY A 219 16.47 -19.64 2.54
C GLY A 219 17.35 -20.37 3.58
N ASP A 220 18.64 -20.51 3.32
CA ASP A 220 19.59 -21.08 4.29
C ASP A 220 19.90 -20.12 5.46
N ARG A 221 19.82 -18.81 5.21
CA ARG A 221 20.21 -17.75 6.14
C ARG A 221 19.05 -17.14 6.91
N MET A 222 17.82 -17.24 6.39
CA MET A 222 16.61 -16.68 6.98
C MET A 222 15.38 -17.54 6.71
N SER A 223 14.31 -17.32 7.45
CA SER A 223 13.02 -17.99 7.24
C SER A 223 12.10 -17.17 6.36
N PHE A 224 11.22 -17.86 5.61
CA PHE A 224 10.17 -17.23 4.79
C PHE A 224 8.84 -17.87 5.11
N ILE A 225 7.82 -17.07 5.36
CA ILE A 225 6.45 -17.52 5.67
C ILE A 225 5.46 -16.73 4.83
N HIS A 226 4.49 -17.40 4.25
CA HIS A 226 3.32 -16.79 3.66
C HIS A 226 2.08 -17.09 4.51
N ILE A 227 1.33 -16.05 4.82
CA ILE A 227 0.03 -16.13 5.49
C ILE A 227 -1.05 -15.69 4.50
N GLU A 228 -1.89 -16.64 4.10
CA GLU A 228 -3.11 -16.35 3.36
C GLU A 228 -4.06 -15.51 4.22
N ILE A 229 -4.70 -14.51 3.64
CA ILE A 229 -5.62 -13.60 4.36
C ILE A 229 -6.86 -14.34 4.85
N PHE A 230 -7.43 -15.22 4.01
CA PHE A 230 -8.68 -15.90 4.30
C PHE A 230 -8.49 -17.30 4.90
N GLU A 231 -9.42 -17.71 5.80
CA GLU A 231 -9.37 -19.00 6.48
C GLU A 231 -9.59 -20.19 5.53
N ARG A 232 -10.47 -20.01 4.53
CA ARG A 232 -10.89 -21.06 3.60
C ARG A 232 -10.74 -20.63 2.14
N PRO A 233 -9.50 -20.37 1.67
CA PRO A 233 -9.28 -19.99 0.27
C PRO A 233 -9.72 -21.09 -0.71
N ASP A 234 -9.66 -22.36 -0.31
CA ASP A 234 -10.16 -23.51 -1.06
C ASP A 234 -11.66 -23.39 -1.37
N LEU A 235 -12.49 -23.06 -0.39
CA LEU A 235 -13.93 -22.90 -0.55
C LEU A 235 -14.32 -21.54 -1.16
N LEU A 236 -13.54 -20.50 -0.95
CA LEU A 236 -13.75 -19.21 -1.61
C LEU A 236 -13.57 -19.33 -3.13
N LEU A 237 -12.64 -20.15 -3.61
CA LEU A 237 -12.44 -20.41 -5.04
C LEU A 237 -13.64 -21.07 -5.70
N THR A 238 -14.47 -21.77 -4.93
CA THR A 238 -15.70 -22.44 -5.38
C THR A 238 -16.98 -21.69 -5.00
N ASN A 239 -16.85 -20.51 -4.33
CA ASN A 239 -17.97 -19.70 -3.80
C ASN A 239 -18.86 -20.46 -2.79
N GLU A 240 -18.29 -21.36 -2.00
CA GLU A 240 -19.02 -22.17 -1.04
C GLU A 240 -19.14 -21.50 0.35
N VAL A 241 -18.34 -20.48 0.65
CA VAL A 241 -18.35 -19.76 1.92
C VAL A 241 -18.12 -18.26 1.72
N ASP A 242 -18.54 -17.47 2.71
CA ASP A 242 -18.18 -16.06 2.79
C ASP A 242 -16.73 -15.86 3.27
N PRO A 243 -16.07 -14.77 2.86
CA PRO A 243 -14.70 -14.50 3.26
C PRO A 243 -14.60 -14.22 4.77
N THR A 244 -13.78 -15.01 5.47
CA THR A 244 -13.43 -14.82 6.88
C THR A 244 -11.91 -14.70 6.98
N THR A 245 -11.43 -13.65 7.64
CA THR A 245 -9.99 -13.42 7.79
C THR A 245 -9.38 -14.30 8.88
N ARG A 246 -8.14 -14.78 8.64
CA ARG A 246 -7.38 -15.58 9.61
C ARG A 246 -7.09 -14.82 10.90
N ALA A 247 -6.90 -15.58 11.99
CA ALA A 247 -6.49 -15.02 13.28
C ALA A 247 -5.19 -14.21 13.15
N ALA A 248 -4.21 -14.69 12.39
CA ALA A 248 -2.95 -14.00 12.16
C ALA A 248 -3.13 -12.57 11.62
N VAL A 249 -4.10 -12.33 10.73
CA VAL A 249 -4.42 -10.99 10.20
C VAL A 249 -4.90 -10.08 11.33
N ARG A 250 -5.72 -10.60 12.24
CA ARG A 250 -6.23 -9.86 13.40
C ARG A 250 -5.16 -9.63 14.47
N ASP A 251 -4.30 -10.62 14.74
CA ASP A 251 -3.19 -10.51 15.69
C ASP A 251 -2.20 -9.40 15.27
N TRP A 252 -1.95 -9.29 13.96
CA TRP A 252 -1.10 -8.27 13.36
C TRP A 252 -1.84 -6.96 13.06
N ARG A 253 -3.16 -6.92 13.31
CA ARG A 253 -4.04 -5.75 13.11
C ARG A 253 -4.01 -5.20 11.69
N LEU A 254 -3.84 -6.06 10.69
CA LEU A 254 -3.70 -5.66 9.29
C LEU A 254 -5.02 -5.12 8.73
N GLN A 255 -4.95 -3.99 8.03
CA GLN A 255 -6.10 -3.32 7.43
C GLN A 255 -6.12 -3.46 5.91
N THR A 256 -5.01 -3.88 5.33
CA THR A 256 -4.80 -3.98 3.87
C THR A 256 -3.88 -5.14 3.52
N GLU A 257 -3.87 -5.54 2.24
CA GLU A 257 -2.96 -6.53 1.67
C GLU A 257 -2.46 -6.08 0.27
N PRO A 258 -1.25 -6.53 -0.13
CA PRO A 258 -0.30 -7.33 0.62
C PRO A 258 0.43 -6.51 1.69
N MET A 259 0.81 -7.17 2.81
CA MET A 259 1.71 -6.63 3.81
C MET A 259 2.92 -7.56 3.94
N THR A 260 4.12 -7.01 3.95
CA THR A 260 5.35 -7.78 4.16
C THR A 260 6.14 -7.20 5.31
N TYR A 261 6.61 -8.08 6.20
CA TYR A 261 7.43 -7.72 7.35
C TYR A 261 8.76 -8.44 7.28
N LEU A 262 9.84 -7.69 7.42
CA LEU A 262 11.17 -8.23 7.67
C LEU A 262 11.46 -8.11 9.16
N ILE A 263 11.78 -9.23 9.80
CA ILE A 263 12.00 -9.35 11.24
C ILE A 263 13.44 -9.81 11.45
N ASP A 264 14.14 -9.14 12.34
CA ASP A 264 15.53 -9.47 12.67
C ASP A 264 15.64 -10.75 13.56
N ALA A 265 16.85 -11.22 13.80
CA ALA A 265 17.10 -12.40 14.62
C ALA A 265 16.76 -12.22 16.12
N ALA A 266 16.49 -10.98 16.57
CA ALA A 266 15.99 -10.67 17.91
C ALA A 266 14.46 -10.61 17.98
N GLY A 267 13.75 -10.90 16.88
CA GLY A 267 12.29 -10.89 16.80
C GLY A 267 11.68 -9.50 16.64
N LYS A 268 12.48 -8.48 16.30
CA LYS A 268 11.98 -7.12 16.07
C LYS A 268 11.71 -6.87 14.60
N VAL A 269 10.67 -6.12 14.30
CA VAL A 269 10.40 -5.62 12.95
C VAL A 269 11.54 -4.70 12.52
N ALA A 270 12.35 -5.15 11.57
CA ALA A 270 13.43 -4.38 10.98
C ALA A 270 12.95 -3.50 9.84
N ASP A 271 11.95 -3.98 9.09
CA ASP A 271 11.31 -3.23 8.01
C ASP A 271 9.89 -3.72 7.76
N ARG A 272 9.04 -2.86 7.16
CA ARG A 272 7.68 -3.21 6.77
C ARG A 272 7.32 -2.59 5.43
N PHE A 273 6.52 -3.31 4.65
CA PHE A 273 6.11 -2.92 3.31
C PHE A 273 4.60 -3.08 3.18
N GLU A 274 3.90 -1.97 3.12
CA GLU A 274 2.50 -1.92 2.75
C GLU A 274 2.41 -1.88 1.21
N GLY A 275 1.54 -2.71 0.63
CA GLY A 275 1.45 -2.85 -0.81
C GLY A 275 2.63 -3.61 -1.44
N PHE A 276 2.82 -3.45 -2.75
CA PHE A 276 3.86 -4.13 -3.51
C PHE A 276 5.26 -3.58 -3.22
N ALA A 277 6.19 -4.48 -2.93
CA ALA A 277 7.62 -4.23 -2.86
C ALA A 277 8.35 -5.21 -3.79
N PRO A 278 9.03 -4.74 -4.84
CA PRO A 278 9.76 -5.61 -5.75
C PRO A 278 10.94 -6.30 -5.06
N ALA A 279 11.41 -7.41 -5.63
CA ALA A 279 12.46 -8.23 -5.01
C ALA A 279 13.75 -7.45 -4.71
N ASP A 280 14.13 -6.49 -5.56
CA ASP A 280 15.31 -5.66 -5.35
C ASP A 280 15.15 -4.69 -4.15
N GLU A 281 13.96 -4.14 -3.92
CA GLU A 281 13.68 -3.30 -2.74
C GLU A 281 13.68 -4.13 -1.45
N LEU A 282 13.09 -5.32 -1.47
CA LEU A 282 13.13 -6.26 -0.34
C LEU A 282 14.56 -6.73 -0.05
N GLU A 283 15.34 -7.01 -1.08
CA GLU A 283 16.72 -7.48 -0.96
C GLU A 283 17.65 -6.46 -0.30
N GLU A 284 17.46 -5.16 -0.59
CA GLU A 284 18.20 -4.08 0.09
C GLU A 284 18.01 -4.16 1.62
N SER A 285 16.77 -4.35 2.08
CA SER A 285 16.46 -4.47 3.50
C SER A 285 16.97 -5.78 4.10
N ILE A 286 16.84 -6.91 3.38
CA ILE A 286 17.39 -8.21 3.77
C ILE A 286 18.91 -8.12 3.95
N ALA A 287 19.61 -7.52 3.00
CA ALA A 287 21.06 -7.36 3.06
C ALA A 287 21.50 -6.54 4.29
N ALA A 288 20.76 -5.49 4.64
CA ALA A 288 21.02 -4.69 5.84
C ALA A 288 20.84 -5.49 7.13
N VAL A 289 19.77 -6.30 7.24
CA VAL A 289 19.51 -7.14 8.43
C VAL A 289 20.53 -8.28 8.54
N LEU A 290 20.98 -8.86 7.42
CA LEU A 290 21.95 -9.95 7.43
C LEU A 290 23.39 -9.48 7.69
N ALA A 291 23.66 -8.17 7.64
CA ALA A 291 24.96 -7.55 7.93
C ALA A 291 25.06 -7.04 9.40
N SER A 292 23.94 -6.95 10.12
CA SER A 292 23.87 -6.49 11.51
C SER A 292 24.06 -7.64 12.50
#